data_056c04e637e3e7bf4eb212bd105b1a28
#
_entry.id   056c04e637e3e7bf4eb212bd105b1a28
#
_cell.length_a   1.000
_cell.length_b   1.000
_cell.length_c   1.000
_cell.angle_alpha   90.00
_cell.angle_beta   90.00
_cell.angle_gamma   90.00
#
_symmetry.space_group_name_H-M   'P 1'
#
loop_
_entity.id
_entity.type
_entity.pdbx_description
1 polymer ?
#
loop_
_entity_poly.entity_id
_entity_poly.type
_entity_poly.pdbx_seq_one_letter_code
_entity_poly.pdbx_strand_id
1 'polypeptide(L)'
;MIELREHQLRVVNKMLKHQRGQLIVPTGGGKTMCMITDAMSQFSSSNKTIVVVAPRILLTQQLCEDFLEIIGLNDLSVRVLHVHSGDTSHYSTTKSRSIFDWAVNNWQKNKLIFTTYHSLHRIQESGIPVDTIYFDEAHNSVQKHFFPATEHFSSGNRRCYFFTATPKHSNTIKGMNNEYVYGKVLEQVPAPELIMSGTILPPKVIVKQLQMVKGTQTNYELDKDNLLETMDEQKVGKVLICARRTAQITGLISQTDFGRVLHYRGYSWMYITSKTGAVIDGKKVDRESFFNTLNAWGQDDSKRFVVIHHSILSEGINVKGLEA
;
A
#
# COMPACT_ATOMS: atom_id res chain seq x y z
N MET A 1 13.53 -22.18 -3.29
CA MET A 1 14.47 -21.03 -3.22
C MET A 1 13.80 -19.87 -3.93
N ILE A 2 13.75 -18.68 -3.33
CA ILE A 2 13.14 -17.50 -3.96
C ILE A 2 14.06 -17.03 -5.07
N GLU A 3 13.55 -16.95 -6.30
CA GLU A 3 14.26 -16.38 -7.42
C GLU A 3 13.98 -14.87 -7.50
N LEU A 4 14.98 -14.06 -7.17
CA LEU A 4 14.89 -12.61 -7.23
C LEU A 4 15.21 -12.10 -8.64
N ARG A 5 14.46 -11.12 -9.10
CA ARG A 5 14.80 -10.36 -10.31
C ARG A 5 16.09 -9.57 -10.10
N GLU A 6 16.79 -9.23 -11.17
CA GLU A 6 18.09 -8.56 -11.11
C GLU A 6 18.09 -7.27 -10.26
N HIS A 7 17.10 -6.40 -10.46
CA HIS A 7 16.97 -5.18 -9.67
C HIS A 7 16.69 -5.45 -8.18
N GLN A 8 15.94 -6.52 -7.86
CA GLN A 8 15.70 -6.93 -6.48
C GLN A 8 16.97 -7.44 -5.81
N LEU A 9 17.78 -8.21 -6.53
CA LEU A 9 19.11 -8.63 -6.06
C LEU A 9 20.00 -7.43 -5.73
N ARG A 10 20.03 -6.41 -6.61
CA ARG A 10 20.77 -5.17 -6.33
C ARG A 10 20.29 -4.48 -5.08
N VAL A 11 18.96 -4.32 -4.91
CA VAL A 11 18.35 -3.72 -3.73
C VAL A 11 18.75 -4.49 -2.45
N VAL A 12 18.57 -5.80 -2.42
CA VAL A 12 18.90 -6.64 -1.26
C VAL A 12 20.38 -6.58 -0.95
N ASN A 13 21.24 -6.65 -1.96
CA ASN A 13 22.70 -6.53 -1.78
C ASN A 13 23.13 -5.18 -1.18
N LYS A 14 22.42 -4.09 -1.51
CA LYS A 14 22.64 -2.78 -0.88
C LYS A 14 22.18 -2.78 0.58
N MET A 15 21.03 -3.39 0.88
CA MET A 15 20.55 -3.52 2.26
C MET A 15 21.51 -4.31 3.14
N LEU A 16 22.11 -5.38 2.63
CA LEU A 16 23.10 -6.18 3.37
C LEU A 16 24.38 -5.42 3.70
N LYS A 17 24.74 -4.42 2.88
CA LYS A 17 25.97 -3.62 3.05
C LYS A 17 25.79 -2.35 3.88
N HIS A 18 24.56 -1.91 4.09
CA HIS A 18 24.24 -0.64 4.75
C HIS A 18 23.17 -0.86 5.81
N GLN A 19 23.31 -0.25 6.96
CA GLN A 19 22.34 -0.37 8.06
C GLN A 19 21.12 0.55 7.86
N ARG A 20 21.22 1.61 7.04
CA ARG A 20 20.14 2.59 6.85
C ARG A 20 20.20 3.20 5.47
N GLY A 21 19.03 3.42 4.89
CA GLY A 21 18.92 4.18 3.65
C GLY A 21 17.59 4.04 2.93
N GLN A 22 17.50 4.74 1.82
CA GLN A 22 16.31 4.80 0.98
C GLN A 22 16.44 3.88 -0.22
N LEU A 23 15.37 3.21 -0.55
CA LEU A 23 15.26 2.29 -1.68
C LEU A 23 14.11 2.77 -2.57
N ILE A 24 14.47 3.40 -3.67
CA ILE A 24 13.51 4.01 -4.59
C ILE A 24 13.18 2.97 -5.66
N VAL A 25 12.03 2.33 -5.49
CA VAL A 25 11.57 1.26 -6.37
C VAL A 25 10.15 1.57 -6.83
N PRO A 26 9.88 1.61 -8.13
CA PRO A 26 8.55 1.86 -8.66
C PRO A 26 7.50 0.88 -8.13
N THR A 27 6.24 1.28 -8.16
CA THR A 27 5.10 0.39 -7.87
C THR A 27 5.14 -0.80 -8.85
N GLY A 28 4.88 -2.00 -8.36
CA GLY A 28 5.03 -3.23 -9.14
C GLY A 28 6.47 -3.76 -9.24
N GLY A 29 7.48 -3.02 -8.78
CA GLY A 29 8.88 -3.47 -8.78
C GLY A 29 9.23 -4.51 -7.71
N GLY A 30 8.26 -4.91 -6.86
CA GLY A 30 8.45 -5.98 -5.87
C GLY A 30 9.21 -5.55 -4.61
N LYS A 31 8.94 -4.36 -4.08
CA LYS A 31 9.45 -3.85 -2.79
C LYS A 31 9.30 -4.87 -1.67
N THR A 32 8.12 -5.46 -1.57
CA THR A 32 7.78 -6.48 -0.55
C THR A 32 8.73 -7.67 -0.60
N MET A 33 9.06 -8.17 -1.79
CA MET A 33 9.98 -9.28 -1.97
C MET A 33 11.39 -8.96 -1.46
N CYS A 34 11.86 -7.71 -1.65
CA CYS A 34 13.14 -7.27 -1.11
C CYS A 34 13.14 -7.26 0.42
N MET A 35 12.04 -6.77 1.04
CA MET A 35 11.88 -6.77 2.50
C MET A 35 11.85 -8.19 3.06
N ILE A 36 11.09 -9.10 2.44
CA ILE A 36 10.98 -10.51 2.86
C ILE A 36 12.32 -11.20 2.78
N THR A 37 13.03 -11.05 1.65
CA THR A 37 14.35 -11.69 1.46
C THR A 37 15.36 -11.21 2.51
N ASP A 38 15.41 -9.90 2.78
CA ASP A 38 16.27 -9.35 3.83
C ASP A 38 15.87 -9.85 5.22
N ALA A 39 14.57 -9.92 5.53
CA ALA A 39 14.08 -10.46 6.80
C ALA A 39 14.45 -11.94 6.99
N MET A 40 14.28 -12.76 5.96
CA MET A 40 14.61 -14.19 6.00
C MET A 40 16.11 -14.41 6.26
N SER A 41 16.97 -13.58 5.66
CA SER A 41 18.42 -13.66 5.91
C SER A 41 18.78 -13.44 7.40
N GLN A 42 17.96 -12.67 8.12
CA GLN A 42 18.16 -12.40 9.55
C GLN A 42 17.57 -13.49 10.44
N PHE A 43 16.51 -14.18 10.00
CA PHE A 43 15.85 -15.23 10.76
C PHE A 43 16.64 -16.54 10.85
N SER A 44 17.74 -16.67 10.11
CA SER A 44 18.73 -17.71 10.34
C SER A 44 19.42 -17.58 11.72
N SER A 45 19.41 -16.38 12.29
CA SER A 45 19.74 -16.13 13.70
C SER A 45 18.45 -16.12 14.52
N SER A 46 18.46 -16.64 15.74
CA SER A 46 17.32 -16.59 16.64
C SER A 46 17.11 -15.19 17.24
N ASN A 47 15.90 -14.91 17.73
CA ASN A 47 15.53 -13.75 18.55
C ASN A 47 15.46 -12.41 17.83
N LYS A 48 15.35 -12.38 16.52
CA LYS A 48 15.22 -11.13 15.78
C LYS A 48 13.81 -10.53 15.92
N THR A 49 13.75 -9.21 16.05
CA THR A 49 12.52 -8.43 16.05
C THR A 49 12.53 -7.50 14.83
N ILE A 50 11.64 -7.78 13.88
CA ILE A 50 11.50 -7.02 12.64
C ILE A 50 10.15 -6.32 12.64
N VAL A 51 10.15 -5.03 12.34
CA VAL A 51 8.95 -4.19 12.23
C VAL A 51 8.72 -3.80 10.78
N VAL A 52 7.50 -3.97 10.29
CA VAL A 52 7.05 -3.52 8.96
C VAL A 52 5.99 -2.45 9.15
N VAL A 53 6.26 -1.26 8.63
CA VAL A 53 5.38 -0.08 8.74
C VAL A 53 4.73 0.20 7.40
N ALA A 54 3.40 0.31 7.38
CA ALA A 54 2.64 0.64 6.19
C ALA A 54 1.65 1.78 6.43
N PRO A 55 1.16 2.49 5.39
CA PRO A 55 0.26 3.62 5.57
C PRO A 55 -1.16 3.24 6.01
N ARG A 56 -1.61 2.02 5.72
CA ARG A 56 -2.99 1.56 5.94
C ARG A 56 -3.04 0.20 6.61
N ILE A 57 -4.09 -0.05 7.39
CA ILE A 57 -4.33 -1.33 8.06
C ILE A 57 -4.42 -2.46 7.03
N LEU A 58 -5.16 -2.26 5.94
CA LEU A 58 -5.32 -3.27 4.90
C LEU A 58 -3.98 -3.64 4.26
N LEU A 59 -3.10 -2.67 4.03
CA LEU A 59 -1.77 -2.94 3.50
C LEU A 59 -0.89 -3.69 4.52
N THR A 60 -1.03 -3.40 5.84
CA THR A 60 -0.31 -4.18 6.85
C THR A 60 -0.75 -5.65 6.87
N GLN A 61 -2.03 -5.92 6.64
CA GLN A 61 -2.57 -7.28 6.55
C GLN A 61 -2.04 -8.00 5.30
N GLN A 62 -2.10 -7.36 4.15
CA GLN A 62 -1.57 -7.91 2.90
C GLN A 62 -0.06 -8.19 3.00
N LEU A 63 0.72 -7.25 3.54
CA LEU A 63 2.16 -7.48 3.77
C LEU A 63 2.39 -8.66 4.71
N CYS A 64 1.57 -8.81 5.76
CA CYS A 64 1.65 -9.95 6.66
C CYS A 64 1.41 -11.27 5.93
N GLU A 65 0.38 -11.35 5.11
CA GLU A 65 0.06 -12.54 4.30
C GLU A 65 1.21 -12.87 3.34
N ASP A 66 1.71 -11.88 2.60
CA ASP A 66 2.85 -12.05 1.68
C ASP A 66 4.11 -12.56 2.41
N PHE A 67 4.41 -11.99 3.59
CA PHE A 67 5.55 -12.42 4.41
C PHE A 67 5.39 -13.86 4.90
N LEU A 68 4.21 -14.21 5.42
CA LEU A 68 3.97 -15.54 6.00
C LEU A 68 3.91 -16.63 4.94
N GLU A 69 3.34 -16.36 3.77
CA GLU A 69 3.35 -17.30 2.65
C GLU A 69 4.78 -17.71 2.30
N ILE A 70 5.66 -16.74 2.11
CA ILE A 70 7.04 -17.00 1.69
C ILE A 70 7.89 -17.59 2.81
N ILE A 71 7.73 -17.10 4.06
CA ILE A 71 8.44 -17.61 5.23
C ILE A 71 8.03 -19.06 5.50
N GLY A 72 6.73 -19.38 5.38
CA GLY A 72 6.20 -20.73 5.53
C GLY A 72 6.77 -21.72 4.51
N LEU A 73 6.93 -21.29 3.26
CA LEU A 73 7.57 -22.11 2.21
C LEU A 73 9.04 -22.44 2.48
N ASN A 74 9.69 -21.72 3.42
CA ASN A 74 11.10 -21.90 3.79
C ASN A 74 11.27 -22.48 5.22
N ASP A 75 10.23 -23.05 5.81
CA ASP A 75 10.24 -23.69 7.14
C ASP A 75 10.73 -22.81 8.28
N LEU A 76 10.64 -21.48 8.15
CA LEU A 76 11.03 -20.53 9.18
C LEU A 76 9.87 -20.24 10.14
N SER A 77 10.13 -20.39 11.44
CA SER A 77 9.14 -20.10 12.49
C SER A 77 9.25 -18.68 13.00
N VAL A 78 8.16 -17.93 12.88
CA VAL A 78 8.07 -16.55 13.39
C VAL A 78 6.82 -16.35 14.25
N ARG A 79 6.87 -15.38 15.18
CA ARG A 79 5.71 -14.90 15.93
C ARG A 79 5.24 -13.58 15.34
N VAL A 80 3.94 -13.46 15.11
CA VAL A 80 3.32 -12.29 14.48
C VAL A 80 2.56 -11.46 15.50
N LEU A 81 2.71 -10.14 15.42
CA LEU A 81 1.93 -9.17 16.16
C LEU A 81 1.47 -8.06 15.20
N HIS A 82 0.21 -7.68 15.31
CA HIS A 82 -0.29 -6.47 14.68
C HIS A 82 -0.44 -5.33 15.69
N VAL A 83 0.09 -4.15 15.34
CA VAL A 83 -0.05 -2.95 16.17
C VAL A 83 -0.87 -1.91 15.40
N HIS A 84 -2.18 -2.10 15.41
CA HIS A 84 -3.19 -1.22 14.83
C HIS A 84 -4.58 -1.58 15.38
N SER A 85 -5.58 -0.73 15.11
CA SER A 85 -6.96 -0.89 15.62
C SER A 85 -7.87 -1.74 14.74
N GLY A 86 -7.39 -2.31 13.64
CA GLY A 86 -8.20 -3.15 12.76
C GLY A 86 -8.22 -4.60 13.21
N ASP A 87 -9.26 -5.32 12.77
CA ASP A 87 -9.38 -6.75 12.98
C ASP A 87 -8.34 -7.51 12.15
N THR A 88 -7.83 -8.61 12.68
CA THR A 88 -6.84 -9.47 12.04
C THR A 88 -6.93 -10.88 12.62
N SER A 89 -6.52 -11.88 11.85
CA SER A 89 -6.43 -13.28 12.29
C SER A 89 -5.33 -13.55 13.32
N HIS A 90 -4.40 -12.61 13.48
CA HIS A 90 -3.30 -12.70 14.44
C HIS A 90 -3.55 -11.85 15.68
N TYR A 91 -2.75 -12.06 16.71
CA TYR A 91 -2.82 -11.22 17.91
C TYR A 91 -2.55 -9.75 17.55
N SER A 92 -3.43 -8.87 17.99
CA SER A 92 -3.31 -7.43 17.77
C SER A 92 -3.52 -6.62 19.04
N THR A 93 -2.78 -5.52 19.19
CA THR A 93 -2.94 -4.59 20.30
C THR A 93 -2.34 -3.23 19.98
N THR A 94 -2.93 -2.17 20.53
CA THR A 94 -2.37 -0.81 20.51
C THR A 94 -1.86 -0.37 21.88
N LYS A 95 -1.89 -1.26 22.90
CA LYS A 95 -1.42 -0.95 24.26
C LYS A 95 0.05 -1.24 24.38
N SER A 96 0.88 -0.23 24.65
CA SER A 96 2.35 -0.35 24.74
C SER A 96 2.78 -1.41 25.76
N ARG A 97 2.07 -1.54 26.89
CA ARG A 97 2.34 -2.60 27.86
C ARG A 97 2.10 -4.00 27.31
N SER A 98 1.01 -4.20 26.58
CA SER A 98 0.71 -5.50 25.96
C SER A 98 1.70 -5.88 24.86
N ILE A 99 2.23 -4.88 24.12
CA ILE A 99 3.32 -5.09 23.16
C ILE A 99 4.58 -5.59 23.88
N PHE A 100 4.94 -4.95 24.99
CA PHE A 100 6.09 -5.35 25.80
C PHE A 100 5.93 -6.79 26.32
N ASP A 101 4.80 -7.09 26.98
CA ASP A 101 4.53 -8.41 27.56
C ASP A 101 4.55 -9.50 26.47
N TRP A 102 3.98 -9.23 25.28
CA TRP A 102 4.04 -10.14 24.14
C TRP A 102 5.49 -10.39 23.68
N ALA A 103 6.31 -9.35 23.59
CA ALA A 103 7.71 -9.48 23.17
C ALA A 103 8.53 -10.27 24.19
N VAL A 104 8.29 -10.07 25.49
CA VAL A 104 8.94 -10.84 26.58
C VAL A 104 8.52 -12.32 26.51
N ASN A 105 7.23 -12.61 26.32
CA ASN A 105 6.74 -13.99 26.21
C ASN A 105 7.28 -14.73 24.97
N ASN A 106 7.79 -13.98 23.99
CA ASN A 106 8.36 -14.52 22.75
C ASN A 106 9.85 -14.20 22.59
N TRP A 107 10.58 -13.97 23.69
CA TRP A 107 11.95 -13.46 23.63
C TRP A 107 12.94 -14.35 22.87
N GLN A 108 12.73 -15.69 22.88
CA GLN A 108 13.57 -16.65 22.14
C GLN A 108 13.12 -16.90 20.69
N LYS A 109 12.10 -16.20 20.22
CA LYS A 109 11.51 -16.42 18.90
C LYS A 109 11.80 -15.24 17.99
N ASN A 110 11.90 -15.52 16.70
CA ASN A 110 11.84 -14.47 15.70
C ASN A 110 10.45 -13.81 15.70
N LYS A 111 10.42 -12.49 15.64
CA LYS A 111 9.21 -11.68 15.78
C LYS A 111 9.03 -10.79 14.55
N LEU A 112 7.84 -10.86 13.95
CA LEU A 112 7.37 -9.95 12.93
C LEU A 112 6.27 -9.07 13.50
N ILE A 113 6.44 -7.77 13.44
CA ILE A 113 5.46 -6.80 13.93
C ILE A 113 5.01 -5.95 12.75
N PHE A 114 3.74 -6.02 12.42
CA PHE A 114 3.11 -5.21 11.38
C PHE A 114 2.38 -4.03 12.01
N THR A 115 2.68 -2.82 11.57
CA THR A 115 2.07 -1.61 12.14
C THR A 115 1.77 -0.56 11.08
N THR A 116 0.88 0.37 11.42
CA THR A 116 0.67 1.57 10.62
C THR A 116 1.53 2.72 11.12
N TYR A 117 1.78 3.72 10.27
CA TYR A 117 2.42 4.98 10.69
C TYR A 117 1.70 5.62 11.88
N HIS A 118 0.36 5.51 11.94
CA HIS A 118 -0.45 6.00 13.06
C HIS A 118 -0.15 5.31 14.38
N SER A 119 0.23 4.04 14.36
CA SER A 119 0.43 3.23 15.57
C SER A 119 1.89 2.99 15.91
N LEU A 120 2.83 3.41 15.06
CA LEU A 120 4.26 3.17 15.24
C LEU A 120 4.80 3.69 16.59
N HIS A 121 4.30 4.84 17.06
CA HIS A 121 4.67 5.39 18.36
C HIS A 121 4.35 4.45 19.53
N ARG A 122 3.39 3.54 19.41
CA ARG A 122 3.06 2.55 20.45
C ARG A 122 4.17 1.52 20.64
N ILE A 123 4.87 1.18 19.54
CA ILE A 123 6.05 0.30 19.60
C ILE A 123 7.20 1.05 20.27
N GLN A 124 7.40 2.32 19.94
CA GLN A 124 8.37 3.18 20.62
C GLN A 124 8.11 3.25 22.14
N GLU A 125 6.88 3.56 22.53
CA GLU A 125 6.45 3.65 23.94
C GLU A 125 6.60 2.32 24.69
N SER A 126 6.52 1.18 24.02
CA SER A 126 6.68 -0.13 24.64
C SER A 126 8.13 -0.43 25.05
N GLY A 127 9.10 0.26 24.46
CA GLY A 127 10.52 0.09 24.78
C GLY A 127 11.13 -1.24 24.34
N ILE A 128 10.45 -2.04 23.52
CA ILE A 128 11.00 -3.32 23.03
C ILE A 128 12.20 -3.08 22.10
N PRO A 129 13.20 -3.97 22.12
CA PRO A 129 14.28 -3.91 21.14
C PRO A 129 13.77 -4.26 19.75
N VAL A 130 14.18 -3.47 18.76
CA VAL A 130 13.89 -3.67 17.33
C VAL A 130 15.21 -3.78 16.60
N ASP A 131 15.44 -4.90 15.90
CA ASP A 131 16.67 -5.14 15.13
C ASP A 131 16.58 -4.48 13.75
N THR A 132 15.43 -4.59 13.08
CA THR A 132 15.21 -4.06 11.73
C THR A 132 13.83 -3.46 11.61
N ILE A 133 13.74 -2.34 10.90
CA ILE A 133 12.47 -1.71 10.55
C ILE A 133 12.42 -1.39 9.06
N TYR A 134 11.33 -1.78 8.39
CA TYR A 134 11.01 -1.41 7.02
C TYR A 134 9.84 -0.43 7.02
N PHE A 135 10.04 0.69 6.35
CA PHE A 135 9.01 1.68 6.10
C PHE A 135 8.53 1.53 4.66
N ASP A 136 7.36 0.92 4.46
CA ASP A 136 6.73 0.86 3.15
C ASP A 136 5.96 2.15 2.86
N GLU A 137 5.93 2.56 1.59
CA GLU A 137 5.44 3.85 1.14
C GLU A 137 5.98 5.00 2.02
N ALA A 138 7.32 5.03 2.16
CA ALA A 138 8.05 5.86 3.11
C ALA A 138 7.84 7.37 2.93
N HIS A 139 7.31 7.82 1.79
CA HIS A 139 6.88 9.19 1.59
C HIS A 139 5.77 9.64 2.57
N ASN A 140 5.12 8.72 3.29
CA ASN A 140 4.17 9.03 4.34
C ASN A 140 4.85 9.45 5.65
N SER A 141 6.05 8.98 5.91
CA SER A 141 6.80 9.24 7.15
C SER A 141 7.13 10.72 7.39
N VAL A 142 7.13 11.55 6.34
CA VAL A 142 7.40 12.99 6.44
C VAL A 142 6.25 13.80 7.07
N GLN A 143 5.09 13.18 7.28
CA GLN A 143 3.94 13.86 7.87
C GLN A 143 4.23 14.22 9.34
N LYS A 144 3.71 15.40 9.76
CA LYS A 144 3.98 15.98 11.09
C LYS A 144 3.78 14.99 12.25
N HIS A 145 2.75 14.17 12.16
CA HIS A 145 2.38 13.22 13.23
C HIS A 145 3.17 11.91 13.19
N PHE A 146 3.77 11.56 12.05
CA PHE A 146 4.50 10.29 11.87
C PHE A 146 6.01 10.48 12.03
N PHE A 147 6.50 11.67 11.73
CA PHE A 147 7.92 11.97 11.73
C PHE A 147 8.62 11.70 13.07
N PRO A 148 8.08 12.05 14.26
CA PRO A 148 8.78 11.78 15.52
C PRO A 148 9.10 10.31 15.76
N ALA A 149 8.15 9.41 15.50
CA ALA A 149 8.39 7.97 15.62
C ALA A 149 9.36 7.47 14.53
N THR A 150 9.28 8.00 13.31
CA THR A 150 10.22 7.70 12.23
C THR A 150 11.64 8.09 12.61
N GLU A 151 11.84 9.31 13.10
CA GLU A 151 13.14 9.80 13.57
C GLU A 151 13.71 8.94 14.71
N HIS A 152 12.89 8.56 15.70
CA HIS A 152 13.27 7.67 16.77
C HIS A 152 13.79 6.33 16.23
N PHE A 153 13.05 5.70 15.32
CA PHE A 153 13.44 4.40 14.77
C PHE A 153 14.59 4.47 13.76
N SER A 154 14.83 5.61 13.15
CA SER A 154 15.98 5.80 12.26
C SER A 154 17.27 6.10 13.03
N SER A 155 17.18 6.58 14.25
CA SER A 155 18.33 6.80 15.12
C SER A 155 18.80 5.50 15.79
N GLY A 156 20.08 5.38 16.09
CA GLY A 156 20.66 4.22 16.78
C GLY A 156 21.21 3.13 15.84
N ASN A 157 21.55 1.97 16.41
CA ASN A 157 22.28 0.90 15.73
C ASN A 157 21.38 -0.16 15.06
N ARG A 158 20.09 0.14 14.86
CA ARG A 158 19.18 -0.78 14.18
C ARG A 158 19.25 -0.61 12.67
N ARG A 159 18.86 -1.65 11.94
CA ARG A 159 18.70 -1.57 10.49
C ARG A 159 17.39 -0.85 10.16
N CYS A 160 17.44 0.12 9.26
CA CYS A 160 16.29 0.97 8.97
C CYS A 160 16.21 1.30 7.48
N TYR A 161 15.18 0.85 6.79
CA TYR A 161 15.05 1.02 5.35
C TYR A 161 13.73 1.67 4.95
N PHE A 162 13.84 2.63 4.03
CA PHE A 162 12.74 3.45 3.54
C PHE A 162 12.43 3.11 2.09
N PHE A 163 11.35 2.37 1.87
CA PHE A 163 10.89 1.97 0.54
C PHE A 163 9.83 2.93 0.02
N THR A 164 10.01 3.44 -1.18
CA THR A 164 9.01 4.27 -1.87
C THR A 164 9.28 4.32 -3.37
N ALA A 165 8.22 4.57 -4.16
CA ALA A 165 8.36 4.92 -5.57
C ALA A 165 8.57 6.43 -5.76
N THR A 166 8.09 7.24 -4.82
CA THR A 166 7.98 8.71 -4.94
C THR A 166 8.48 9.40 -3.66
N PRO A 167 9.81 9.57 -3.51
CA PRO A 167 10.36 10.23 -2.32
C PRO A 167 9.83 11.66 -2.19
N LYS A 168 9.44 12.06 -0.99
CA LYS A 168 9.01 13.42 -0.69
C LYS A 168 10.15 14.24 -0.09
N HIS A 169 10.65 15.18 -0.85
CA HIS A 169 11.64 16.14 -0.41
C HIS A 169 10.96 17.37 0.21
N SER A 170 11.65 18.04 1.13
CA SER A 170 11.17 19.25 1.80
C SER A 170 12.34 20.08 2.26
N ASN A 171 12.13 21.39 2.37
CA ASN A 171 13.09 22.32 2.98
C ASN A 171 13.10 22.25 4.52
N THR A 172 12.28 21.37 5.11
CA THR A 172 12.25 21.11 6.54
C THR A 172 13.02 19.83 6.88
N ILE A 173 13.35 19.65 8.16
CA ILE A 173 14.04 18.45 8.67
C ILE A 173 13.28 17.13 8.39
N LYS A 174 11.99 17.22 8.02
CA LYS A 174 11.12 16.06 7.81
C LYS A 174 11.21 15.50 6.40
N GLY A 175 11.78 16.22 5.44
CA GLY A 175 11.91 15.75 4.06
C GLY A 175 12.83 14.54 3.95
N MET A 176 12.55 13.65 3.02
CA MET A 176 13.38 12.47 2.75
C MET A 176 14.79 12.82 2.23
N ASN A 177 15.02 14.07 1.84
CA ASN A 177 16.36 14.61 1.57
C ASN A 177 17.20 14.84 2.85
N ASN A 178 16.64 14.65 4.06
CA ASN A 178 17.39 14.68 5.31
C ASN A 178 18.08 13.33 5.55
N GLU A 179 19.34 13.22 5.17
CA GLU A 179 20.13 11.99 5.33
C GLU A 179 20.36 11.57 6.80
N TYR A 180 20.24 12.48 7.75
CA TYR A 180 20.35 12.13 9.17
C TYR A 180 19.23 11.19 9.63
N VAL A 181 18.03 11.35 9.06
CA VAL A 181 16.88 10.50 9.36
C VAL A 181 16.78 9.38 8.34
N TYR A 182 16.78 9.69 7.05
CA TYR A 182 16.44 8.74 6.00
C TYR A 182 17.64 7.96 5.44
N GLY A 183 18.86 8.38 5.77
CA GLY A 183 20.07 7.85 5.15
C GLY A 183 20.17 8.26 3.67
N LYS A 184 21.22 7.79 3.01
CA LYS A 184 21.41 8.00 1.56
C LYS A 184 20.45 7.15 0.75
N VAL A 185 20.24 7.51 -0.50
CA VAL A 185 19.62 6.63 -1.50
C VAL A 185 20.62 5.51 -1.80
N LEU A 186 20.29 4.29 -1.38
CA LEU A 186 21.12 3.11 -1.57
C LEU A 186 20.97 2.52 -2.98
N GLU A 187 19.74 2.52 -3.46
CA GLU A 187 19.40 2.05 -4.81
C GLU A 187 18.20 2.84 -5.33
N GLN A 188 18.23 3.20 -6.59
CA GLN A 188 17.12 3.77 -7.32
C GLN A 188 16.93 2.99 -8.62
N VAL A 189 15.82 2.27 -8.71
CA VAL A 189 15.44 1.47 -9.88
C VAL A 189 14.62 2.37 -10.82
N PRO A 190 15.07 2.62 -12.04
CA PRO A 190 14.32 3.41 -13.02
C PRO A 190 13.10 2.64 -13.54
N ALA A 191 11.95 3.30 -13.70
CA ALA A 191 10.76 2.66 -14.28
C ALA A 191 11.02 2.08 -15.70
N PRO A 192 11.79 2.74 -16.60
CA PRO A 192 12.15 2.16 -17.90
C PRO A 192 12.87 0.80 -17.80
N GLU A 193 13.72 0.58 -16.80
CA GLU A 193 14.37 -0.72 -16.57
C GLU A 193 13.35 -1.82 -16.31
N LEU A 194 12.34 -1.52 -15.46
CA LEU A 194 11.28 -2.46 -15.11
C LEU A 194 10.34 -2.75 -16.31
N ILE A 195 10.12 -1.77 -17.16
CA ILE A 195 9.36 -1.93 -18.41
C ILE A 195 10.14 -2.82 -19.39
N MET A 196 11.42 -2.55 -19.59
CA MET A 196 12.27 -3.33 -20.51
C MET A 196 12.41 -4.79 -20.05
N SER A 197 12.47 -5.04 -18.75
CA SER A 197 12.50 -6.40 -18.19
C SER A 197 11.12 -7.10 -18.16
N GLY A 198 10.06 -6.44 -18.60
CA GLY A 198 8.68 -6.97 -18.52
C GLY A 198 8.11 -7.07 -17.11
N THR A 199 8.76 -6.43 -16.12
CA THR A 199 8.31 -6.46 -14.72
C THR A 199 7.05 -5.64 -14.53
N ILE A 200 6.94 -4.49 -15.20
CA ILE A 200 5.75 -3.63 -15.23
C ILE A 200 5.40 -3.30 -16.68
N LEU A 201 4.12 -3.05 -16.92
CA LEU A 201 3.66 -2.59 -18.22
C LEU A 201 3.91 -1.08 -18.39
N PRO A 202 4.23 -0.62 -19.61
CA PRO A 202 4.32 0.81 -19.88
C PRO A 202 2.92 1.46 -19.70
N PRO A 203 2.77 2.52 -18.89
CA PRO A 203 1.51 3.19 -18.75
C PRO A 203 1.17 3.96 -20.04
N LYS A 204 -0.07 3.81 -20.52
CA LYS A 204 -0.63 4.67 -21.57
C LYS A 204 -1.37 5.83 -20.88
N VAL A 205 -0.83 7.03 -21.02
CA VAL A 205 -1.44 8.24 -20.43
C VAL A 205 -2.25 8.97 -21.51
N ILE A 206 -3.53 9.21 -21.22
CA ILE A 206 -4.44 9.98 -22.09
C ILE A 206 -4.91 11.19 -21.28
N VAL A 207 -4.70 12.38 -21.83
CA VAL A 207 -5.16 13.64 -21.22
C VAL A 207 -6.28 14.20 -22.05
N LYS A 208 -7.48 14.31 -21.46
CA LYS A 208 -8.63 14.99 -22.08
C LYS A 208 -8.83 16.36 -21.43
N GLN A 209 -8.84 17.41 -22.26
CA GLN A 209 -9.20 18.74 -21.81
C GLN A 209 -10.71 18.93 -21.97
N LEU A 210 -11.41 19.12 -20.86
CA LEU A 210 -12.87 19.25 -20.84
C LEU A 210 -13.26 20.74 -20.78
N GLN A 211 -14.19 21.14 -21.64
CA GLN A 211 -14.80 22.46 -21.62
C GLN A 211 -16.27 22.34 -21.19
N MET A 212 -16.62 23.00 -20.09
CA MET A 212 -17.99 23.06 -19.62
C MET A 212 -18.71 24.24 -20.23
N VAL A 213 -19.84 23.99 -20.89
CA VAL A 213 -20.71 25.03 -21.36
C VAL A 213 -21.68 25.41 -20.24
N LYS A 214 -21.58 26.66 -19.76
CA LYS A 214 -22.42 27.15 -18.65
C LYS A 214 -23.90 27.06 -19.01
N GLY A 215 -24.69 26.49 -18.09
CA GLY A 215 -26.16 26.43 -18.19
C GLY A 215 -26.73 25.24 -18.97
N THR A 216 -25.90 24.39 -19.56
CA THR A 216 -26.35 23.22 -20.32
C THR A 216 -26.15 21.89 -19.62
N GLN A 217 -25.19 21.82 -18.70
CA GLN A 217 -24.76 20.57 -18.10
C GLN A 217 -24.18 20.81 -16.70
N THR A 218 -24.37 19.89 -15.76
CA THR A 218 -23.72 19.90 -14.47
C THR A 218 -22.31 19.31 -14.58
N ASN A 219 -21.43 19.60 -13.61
CA ASN A 219 -20.10 18.98 -13.54
C ASN A 219 -20.17 17.44 -13.48
N TYR A 220 -21.20 16.89 -12.84
CA TYR A 220 -21.37 15.44 -12.71
C TYR A 220 -21.81 14.77 -14.01
N GLU A 221 -22.65 15.45 -14.80
CA GLU A 221 -23.02 14.99 -16.14
C GLU A 221 -21.83 15.03 -17.09
N LEU A 222 -21.02 16.10 -17.02
CA LEU A 222 -19.80 16.22 -17.79
C LEU A 222 -18.81 15.09 -17.42
N ASP A 223 -18.58 14.86 -16.12
CA ASP A 223 -17.73 13.76 -15.65
C ASP A 223 -18.26 12.41 -16.14
N LYS A 224 -19.57 12.16 -16.03
CA LYS A 224 -20.24 10.93 -16.51
C LYS A 224 -19.98 10.70 -18.01
N ASP A 225 -20.28 11.69 -18.83
CA ASP A 225 -20.20 11.54 -20.28
C ASP A 225 -18.77 11.27 -20.73
N ASN A 226 -17.79 12.00 -20.16
CA ASN A 226 -16.38 11.80 -20.49
C ASN A 226 -15.82 10.46 -19.99
N LEU A 227 -16.24 9.99 -18.82
CA LEU A 227 -15.86 8.66 -18.30
C LEU A 227 -16.38 7.57 -19.23
N LEU A 228 -17.66 7.63 -19.61
CA LEU A 228 -18.28 6.64 -20.49
C LEU A 228 -17.66 6.65 -21.88
N GLU A 229 -17.41 7.83 -22.45
CA GLU A 229 -16.72 7.99 -23.73
C GLU A 229 -15.29 7.39 -23.67
N THR A 230 -14.53 7.71 -22.63
CA THR A 230 -13.17 7.17 -22.47
C THR A 230 -13.17 5.64 -22.33
N MET A 231 -14.13 5.08 -21.58
CA MET A 231 -14.26 3.63 -21.46
C MET A 231 -14.57 2.96 -22.80
N ASP A 232 -15.42 3.57 -23.61
CA ASP A 232 -15.77 3.08 -24.95
C ASP A 232 -14.57 3.17 -25.92
N GLU A 233 -13.88 4.30 -25.95
CA GLU A 233 -12.69 4.51 -26.79
C GLU A 233 -11.56 3.53 -26.45
N GLN A 234 -11.33 3.27 -25.18
CA GLN A 234 -10.24 2.39 -24.73
C GLN A 234 -10.66 0.92 -24.65
N LYS A 235 -11.94 0.61 -24.78
CA LYS A 235 -12.52 -0.76 -24.71
C LYS A 235 -12.13 -1.52 -23.45
N VAL A 236 -12.04 -0.82 -22.32
CA VAL A 236 -11.58 -1.38 -21.04
C VAL A 236 -12.73 -2.07 -20.29
N GLY A 237 -12.46 -3.20 -19.67
CA GLY A 237 -13.42 -3.96 -18.87
C GLY A 237 -13.31 -3.72 -17.37
N LYS A 238 -12.11 -3.45 -16.85
CA LYS A 238 -11.83 -3.28 -15.42
C LYS A 238 -11.24 -1.89 -15.14
N VAL A 239 -12.05 -1.01 -14.54
CA VAL A 239 -11.77 0.42 -14.45
C VAL A 239 -11.70 0.88 -12.99
N LEU A 240 -10.67 1.65 -12.65
CA LEU A 240 -10.54 2.33 -11.38
C LEU A 240 -10.67 3.84 -11.57
N ILE A 241 -11.68 4.45 -10.98
CA ILE A 241 -11.92 5.88 -11.01
C ILE A 241 -11.47 6.51 -9.69
N CYS A 242 -10.45 7.36 -9.75
CA CYS A 242 -9.97 8.12 -8.62
C CYS A 242 -10.61 9.51 -8.60
N ALA A 243 -11.61 9.73 -7.76
CA ALA A 243 -12.27 11.01 -7.61
C ALA A 243 -11.45 11.97 -6.74
N ARG A 244 -11.44 13.24 -7.06
CA ARG A 244 -10.73 14.27 -6.29
C ARG A 244 -11.35 14.52 -4.91
N ARG A 245 -12.66 14.27 -4.74
CA ARG A 245 -13.43 14.50 -3.50
C ARG A 245 -14.53 13.46 -3.35
N THR A 246 -14.88 13.11 -2.12
CA THR A 246 -16.01 12.22 -1.82
C THR A 246 -17.34 12.74 -2.42
N ALA A 247 -17.58 14.07 -2.41
CA ALA A 247 -18.75 14.67 -3.00
C ALA A 247 -18.88 14.41 -4.52
N GLN A 248 -17.78 14.24 -5.22
CA GLN A 248 -17.77 13.90 -6.64
C GLN A 248 -18.28 12.48 -6.87
N ILE A 249 -17.92 11.53 -6.01
CA ILE A 249 -18.44 10.16 -6.05
C ILE A 249 -19.96 10.15 -5.82
N THR A 250 -20.40 10.79 -4.74
CA THR A 250 -21.81 10.83 -4.40
C THR A 250 -22.63 11.57 -5.47
N GLY A 251 -22.14 12.69 -6.00
CA GLY A 251 -22.77 13.43 -7.06
C GLY A 251 -22.88 12.65 -8.38
N LEU A 252 -21.80 11.98 -8.79
CA LEU A 252 -21.78 11.14 -9.98
C LEU A 252 -22.84 10.01 -9.90
N ILE A 253 -23.00 9.38 -8.74
CA ILE A 253 -23.95 8.27 -8.56
C ILE A 253 -25.39 8.75 -8.32
N SER A 254 -25.59 9.82 -7.52
CA SER A 254 -26.94 10.23 -7.09
C SER A 254 -27.59 11.30 -7.94
N GLN A 255 -26.81 12.10 -8.69
CA GLN A 255 -27.32 13.20 -9.52
C GLN A 255 -27.23 12.91 -11.01
N THR A 256 -26.70 11.75 -11.40
CA THR A 256 -26.70 11.27 -12.78
C THR A 256 -27.21 9.83 -12.84
N ASP A 257 -27.39 9.32 -14.02
CA ASP A 257 -27.76 7.92 -14.25
C ASP A 257 -26.56 7.01 -14.50
N PHE A 258 -25.35 7.41 -14.05
CA PHE A 258 -24.10 6.70 -14.32
C PHE A 258 -24.16 5.22 -13.95
N GLY A 259 -24.59 4.88 -12.72
CA GLY A 259 -24.71 3.48 -12.28
C GLY A 259 -25.69 2.66 -13.14
N ARG A 260 -26.80 3.26 -13.58
CA ARG A 260 -27.77 2.61 -14.48
C ARG A 260 -27.16 2.35 -15.86
N VAL A 261 -26.44 3.33 -16.40
CA VAL A 261 -25.78 3.21 -17.71
C VAL A 261 -24.68 2.15 -17.66
N LEU A 262 -23.88 2.11 -16.60
CA LEU A 262 -22.88 1.06 -16.39
C LEU A 262 -23.53 -0.32 -16.42
N HIS A 263 -24.60 -0.51 -15.65
CA HIS A 263 -25.32 -1.78 -15.61
C HIS A 263 -25.87 -2.19 -17.01
N TYR A 264 -26.46 -1.25 -17.73
CA TYR A 264 -26.95 -1.49 -19.11
C TYR A 264 -25.83 -1.90 -20.07
N ARG A 265 -24.60 -1.38 -19.85
CA ARG A 265 -23.38 -1.73 -20.62
C ARG A 265 -22.69 -3.01 -20.12
N GLY A 266 -23.30 -3.74 -19.19
CA GLY A 266 -22.77 -4.99 -18.63
C GLY A 266 -21.64 -4.81 -17.61
N TYR A 267 -21.49 -3.62 -17.02
CA TYR A 267 -20.57 -3.41 -15.90
C TYR A 267 -21.28 -3.52 -14.57
N SER A 268 -20.65 -4.20 -13.62
CA SER A 268 -20.93 -3.98 -12.20
C SER A 268 -20.15 -2.77 -11.70
N TRP A 269 -20.62 -2.12 -10.65
CA TRP A 269 -19.90 -0.99 -10.10
C TRP A 269 -19.89 -1.00 -8.58
N MET A 270 -18.83 -0.44 -8.03
CA MET A 270 -18.70 -0.31 -6.59
C MET A 270 -17.99 0.97 -6.21
N TYR A 271 -18.28 1.47 -5.01
CA TYR A 271 -17.51 2.57 -4.44
C TYR A 271 -17.37 2.43 -2.93
N ILE A 272 -16.32 3.06 -2.39
CA ILE A 272 -16.09 3.12 -0.95
C ILE A 272 -15.66 4.52 -0.54
N THR A 273 -16.35 5.06 0.49
CA THR A 273 -16.00 6.34 1.08
C THR A 273 -16.04 6.26 2.61
N SER A 274 -15.38 7.21 3.28
CA SER A 274 -15.42 7.30 4.74
C SER A 274 -16.80 7.71 5.31
N LYS A 275 -17.63 8.38 4.50
CA LYS A 275 -18.95 8.90 4.92
C LYS A 275 -20.09 7.93 4.64
N THR A 276 -20.12 7.36 3.46
CA THR A 276 -21.24 6.48 3.01
C THR A 276 -20.97 5.01 3.23
N GLY A 277 -19.71 4.63 3.57
CA GLY A 277 -19.27 3.25 3.64
C GLY A 277 -19.02 2.66 2.26
N ALA A 278 -19.15 1.34 2.16
CA ALA A 278 -18.97 0.57 0.94
C ALA A 278 -20.31 0.24 0.29
N VAL A 279 -20.36 0.33 -1.05
CA VAL A 279 -21.56 0.06 -1.86
C VAL A 279 -21.15 -0.76 -3.09
N ILE A 280 -21.93 -1.81 -3.40
CA ILE A 280 -21.79 -2.64 -4.60
C ILE A 280 -23.15 -2.65 -5.31
N ASP A 281 -23.19 -2.26 -6.59
CA ASP A 281 -24.40 -2.21 -7.43
C ASP A 281 -25.61 -1.60 -6.70
N GLY A 282 -25.39 -0.48 -6.00
CA GLY A 282 -26.39 0.28 -5.25
C GLY A 282 -26.74 -0.28 -3.85
N LYS A 283 -26.17 -1.42 -3.43
CA LYS A 283 -26.43 -2.02 -2.12
C LYS A 283 -25.29 -1.73 -1.16
N LYS A 284 -25.61 -1.30 0.05
CA LYS A 284 -24.61 -1.14 1.12
C LYS A 284 -24.10 -2.52 1.56
N VAL A 285 -22.78 -2.62 1.72
CA VAL A 285 -22.10 -3.81 2.22
C VAL A 285 -21.12 -3.41 3.32
N ASP A 286 -20.66 -4.38 4.09
CA ASP A 286 -19.52 -4.17 4.99
C ASP A 286 -18.20 -4.07 4.20
N ARG A 287 -17.16 -3.63 4.90
CA ARG A 287 -15.86 -3.38 4.26
C ARG A 287 -15.18 -4.66 3.80
N GLU A 288 -15.31 -5.72 4.54
CA GLU A 288 -14.72 -7.03 4.22
C GLU A 288 -15.36 -7.61 2.96
N SER A 289 -16.70 -7.65 2.90
CA SER A 289 -17.45 -8.06 1.71
C SER A 289 -17.08 -7.24 0.48
N PHE A 290 -16.83 -5.93 0.63
CA PHE A 290 -16.38 -5.08 -0.47
C PHE A 290 -15.03 -5.54 -1.04
N PHE A 291 -14.03 -5.76 -0.20
CA PHE A 291 -12.70 -6.17 -0.67
C PHE A 291 -12.67 -7.60 -1.18
N ASN A 292 -13.41 -8.51 -0.54
CA ASN A 292 -13.54 -9.89 -1.03
C ASN A 292 -14.18 -9.91 -2.44
N THR A 293 -15.23 -9.12 -2.66
CA THR A 293 -15.87 -9.00 -3.98
C THR A 293 -14.91 -8.35 -5.00
N LEU A 294 -14.18 -7.30 -4.61
CA LEU A 294 -13.22 -6.64 -5.48
C LEU A 294 -12.11 -7.61 -5.93
N ASN A 295 -11.58 -8.41 -5.02
CA ASN A 295 -10.57 -9.42 -5.32
C ASN A 295 -11.13 -10.52 -6.25
N ALA A 296 -12.34 -11.02 -5.97
CA ALA A 296 -13.00 -12.02 -6.82
C ALA A 296 -13.24 -11.48 -8.24
N TRP A 297 -13.76 -10.26 -8.37
CA TRP A 297 -13.94 -9.63 -9.68
C TRP A 297 -12.63 -9.37 -10.40
N GLY A 298 -11.58 -9.03 -9.67
CA GLY A 298 -10.24 -8.83 -10.22
C GLY A 298 -9.65 -10.10 -10.83
N GLN A 299 -9.94 -11.26 -10.24
CA GLN A 299 -9.46 -12.57 -10.70
C GLN A 299 -10.29 -13.17 -11.85
N ASP A 300 -11.52 -12.70 -12.05
CA ASP A 300 -12.41 -13.16 -13.11
C ASP A 300 -12.18 -12.34 -14.39
N ASP A 301 -11.56 -12.94 -15.39
CA ASP A 301 -11.25 -12.27 -16.66
C ASP A 301 -12.51 -11.91 -17.47
N SER A 302 -13.63 -12.56 -17.22
CA SER A 302 -14.91 -12.26 -17.89
C SER A 302 -15.65 -11.09 -17.24
N LYS A 303 -15.28 -10.72 -16.01
CA LYS A 303 -16.00 -9.69 -15.23
C LYS A 303 -15.61 -8.29 -15.65
N ARG A 304 -16.62 -7.50 -16.03
CA ARG A 304 -16.48 -6.07 -16.30
C ARG A 304 -16.95 -5.28 -15.08
N PHE A 305 -16.12 -4.38 -14.57
CA PHE A 305 -16.49 -3.60 -13.39
C PHE A 305 -15.81 -2.22 -13.32
N VAL A 306 -16.44 -1.33 -12.58
CA VAL A 306 -15.94 0.01 -12.26
C VAL A 306 -15.84 0.17 -10.76
N VAL A 307 -14.66 0.52 -10.26
CA VAL A 307 -14.44 0.87 -8.85
C VAL A 307 -14.22 2.37 -8.74
N ILE A 308 -14.96 3.05 -7.87
CA ILE A 308 -14.83 4.48 -7.67
C ILE A 308 -14.35 4.73 -6.23
N HIS A 309 -13.28 5.49 -6.07
CA HIS A 309 -12.77 5.87 -4.77
C HIS A 309 -12.21 7.29 -4.75
N HIS A 310 -11.95 7.82 -3.55
CA HIS A 310 -11.25 9.10 -3.36
C HIS A 310 -9.83 8.92 -2.85
N SER A 311 -9.62 8.18 -1.77
CA SER A 311 -8.29 7.99 -1.16
C SER A 311 -8.07 6.60 -0.57
N ILE A 312 -9.12 5.80 -0.46
CA ILE A 312 -9.06 4.51 0.26
C ILE A 312 -8.23 3.47 -0.51
N LEU A 313 -8.27 3.52 -1.85
CA LEU A 313 -7.53 2.61 -2.73
C LEU A 313 -6.27 3.25 -3.33
N SER A 314 -5.90 4.46 -2.92
CA SER A 314 -4.80 5.22 -3.54
C SER A 314 -3.40 4.74 -3.17
N GLU A 315 -3.27 3.91 -2.14
CA GLU A 315 -1.97 3.43 -1.67
C GLU A 315 -2.03 1.94 -1.33
N GLY A 316 -1.24 1.16 -2.03
CA GLY A 316 -0.90 -0.21 -1.64
C GLY A 316 -1.96 -1.28 -1.78
N ILE A 317 -3.11 -1.01 -2.42
CA ILE A 317 -4.11 -2.04 -2.70
C ILE A 317 -3.84 -2.61 -4.08
N ASN A 318 -3.50 -3.88 -4.11
CA ASN A 318 -3.35 -4.62 -5.35
C ASN A 318 -4.72 -5.09 -5.84
N VAL A 319 -5.27 -4.42 -6.85
CA VAL A 319 -6.47 -4.91 -7.56
C VAL A 319 -5.99 -5.63 -8.81
N LYS A 320 -6.09 -6.95 -8.81
CA LYS A 320 -5.69 -7.76 -9.97
C LYS A 320 -6.51 -7.40 -11.20
N GLY A 321 -5.86 -7.39 -12.35
CA GLY A 321 -6.51 -7.26 -13.65
C GLY A 321 -7.08 -5.87 -13.98
N LEU A 322 -6.72 -4.79 -13.27
CA LEU A 322 -7.10 -3.43 -13.68
C LEU A 322 -6.50 -3.08 -15.05
N GLU A 323 -7.31 -2.47 -15.90
CA GLU A 323 -6.93 -2.06 -17.26
C GLU A 323 -6.85 -0.54 -17.41
N ALA A 324 -7.63 0.20 -16.61
CA ALA A 324 -7.64 1.66 -16.60
C ALA A 324 -8.03 2.24 -15.22
#